data_4fc3772145fa69ace0b34f917e06c83c
#
_entry.id   4fc3772145fa69ace0b34f917e06c83c
#
_cell.length_a   1.000
_cell.length_b   1.000
_cell.length_c   1.000
_cell.angle_alpha   90.00
_cell.angle_beta   90.00
_cell.angle_gamma   90.00
#
_symmetry.space_group_name_H-M   'P 1'
#
loop_
_entity.id
_entity.type
_entity.pdbx_description
1 polymer ?
#
loop_
_entity_poly.entity_id
_entity_poly.type
_entity_poly.pdbx_seq_one_letter_code
_entity_poly.pdbx_strand_id
1 'polypeptide(L)'
;MKPSTPVARRGSALAANLGLSERVFASSADRAMARAIDDGIERVEAGLLREVSFADSIADVSTRYLLEAGGKRVRPMLTLLTAQLGAGVTDDVVTAAEAIEITHLGSLYHDDVMDDSERRRGVPSAQTVWGNSVAILTGDLLFARASQLMASLGERAIRMQADTFERLVLGQLHETVGPTNGDDPIAHYIQVLADKTGSLIAAAAQSGVVFSGADPAFEKPIVEFGEKIGVAFQLIDDVIDLSPQPEETGKVPGTDLRAGVVTLPLLRLDELARTDAASAELLRRIKRDVVVVAEPATAFDPHDTNTQAARIVPSRRSVDAIVAELREHEATRATLAEAHRWAREAVDALAPLPEGSVKKALTRFAETIVERQS
;
A
#
# COMPACT_ATOMS: atom_id res chain seq x y z
N MET A 1 -0.27 24.04 22.48
CA MET A 1 0.30 22.69 22.62
C MET A 1 -0.69 21.82 23.36
N LYS A 2 -1.38 20.90 22.66
CA LYS A 2 -2.15 19.83 23.34
C LYS A 2 -1.19 18.67 23.59
N PRO A 3 -1.23 17.99 24.75
CA PRO A 3 -0.33 16.88 25.04
C PRO A 3 -0.60 15.73 24.06
N SER A 4 0.46 15.19 23.48
CA SER A 4 0.44 14.00 22.62
C SER A 4 -0.19 12.83 23.41
N THR A 5 -1.17 12.17 22.80
CA THR A 5 -1.78 10.95 23.34
C THR A 5 -0.70 9.86 23.45
N PRO A 6 -0.60 9.13 24.55
CA PRO A 6 0.46 8.13 24.75
C PRO A 6 0.42 7.04 23.68
N VAL A 7 1.61 6.66 23.17
CA VAL A 7 1.85 5.63 22.16
C VAL A 7 1.23 4.27 22.53
N ALA A 8 1.10 3.96 23.83
CA ALA A 8 0.56 2.70 24.35
C ALA A 8 -0.90 2.34 23.90
N ARG A 9 -1.69 3.30 23.41
CA ARG A 9 -3.06 3.02 22.90
C ARG A 9 -3.09 2.63 21.42
N ARG A 10 -2.00 2.79 20.67
CA ARG A 10 -1.96 2.51 19.21
C ARG A 10 -1.77 1.03 18.90
N GLY A 11 -0.98 0.27 19.67
CA GLY A 11 -0.71 -1.16 19.44
C GLY A 11 -1.96 -2.03 19.51
N SER A 12 -2.76 -1.91 20.60
CA SER A 12 -3.97 -2.71 20.77
C SER A 12 -5.07 -2.39 19.72
N ALA A 13 -5.09 -1.15 19.22
CA ALA A 13 -6.00 -0.75 18.14
C ALA A 13 -5.60 -1.35 16.79
N LEU A 14 -4.30 -1.59 16.56
CA LEU A 14 -3.78 -2.20 15.33
C LEU A 14 -4.09 -3.69 15.27
N ALA A 15 -3.87 -4.42 16.36
CA ALA A 15 -4.23 -5.84 16.46
C ALA A 15 -5.75 -6.03 16.25
N ALA A 16 -6.57 -5.14 16.84
CA ALA A 16 -8.03 -5.15 16.65
C ALA A 16 -8.46 -4.85 15.20
N ASN A 17 -7.83 -3.89 14.52
CA ASN A 17 -8.15 -3.49 13.14
C ASN A 17 -7.77 -4.55 12.10
N LEU A 18 -6.90 -5.50 12.44
CA LEU A 18 -6.46 -6.57 11.56
C LEU A 18 -7.16 -7.91 11.86
N GLY A 19 -8.26 -7.88 12.61
CA GLY A 19 -8.99 -9.09 12.99
C GLY A 19 -8.24 -9.97 14.00
N LEU A 20 -7.12 -9.48 14.56
CA LEU A 20 -6.34 -10.14 15.60
C LEU A 20 -6.91 -9.87 17.01
N SER A 21 -8.19 -9.49 17.12
CA SER A 21 -8.88 -9.26 18.38
C SER A 21 -9.03 -10.55 19.20
N GLU A 22 -9.18 -10.42 20.51
CA GLU A 22 -9.28 -11.53 21.48
C GLU A 22 -10.23 -12.68 21.11
N ARG A 23 -11.22 -12.45 20.23
CA ARG A 23 -12.16 -13.49 19.79
C ARG A 23 -11.58 -14.51 18.81
N VAL A 24 -10.51 -14.13 18.08
CA VAL A 24 -9.80 -15.05 17.15
C VAL A 24 -8.79 -15.90 17.91
N PHE A 25 -8.30 -15.44 19.06
CA PHE A 25 -7.27 -16.09 19.87
C PHE A 25 -7.89 -16.88 21.03
N ALA A 26 -8.46 -18.04 20.71
CA ALA A 26 -9.09 -18.89 21.71
C ALA A 26 -8.07 -19.61 22.61
N SER A 27 -6.86 -19.89 22.10
CA SER A 27 -5.84 -20.65 22.83
C SER A 27 -4.87 -19.77 23.63
N SER A 28 -4.17 -20.34 24.58
CA SER A 28 -3.11 -19.65 25.32
C SER A 28 -1.94 -19.26 24.40
N ALA A 29 -1.65 -20.09 23.39
CA ALA A 29 -0.60 -19.85 22.39
C ALA A 29 -0.97 -18.64 21.51
N ASP A 30 -2.23 -18.56 21.05
CA ASP A 30 -2.68 -17.42 20.24
C ASP A 30 -2.57 -16.11 21.03
N ARG A 31 -2.95 -16.11 22.30
CA ARG A 31 -2.81 -14.92 23.18
C ARG A 31 -1.36 -14.54 23.48
N ALA A 32 -0.46 -15.52 23.57
CA ALA A 32 0.98 -15.25 23.73
C ALA A 32 1.56 -14.63 22.47
N MET A 33 1.21 -15.16 21.29
CA MET A 33 1.60 -14.61 20.00
C MET A 33 1.09 -13.17 19.82
N ALA A 34 -0.18 -12.90 20.12
CA ALA A 34 -0.74 -11.56 20.00
C ALA A 34 0.02 -10.55 20.89
N ARG A 35 0.32 -10.91 22.14
CA ARG A 35 1.13 -10.06 23.03
C ARG A 35 2.53 -9.82 22.50
N ALA A 36 3.20 -10.86 21.99
CA ALA A 36 4.53 -10.71 21.42
C ALA A 36 4.55 -9.77 20.21
N ILE A 37 3.48 -9.77 19.38
CA ILE A 37 3.32 -8.83 18.27
C ILE A 37 3.05 -7.42 18.78
N ASP A 38 2.18 -7.23 19.78
CA ASP A 38 1.88 -5.92 20.35
C ASP A 38 3.16 -5.29 20.98
N ASP A 39 3.90 -6.05 21.79
CA ASP A 39 5.20 -5.64 22.36
C ASP A 39 6.22 -5.33 21.25
N GLY A 40 6.20 -6.12 20.17
CA GLY A 40 7.03 -5.91 18.99
C GLY A 40 6.70 -4.60 18.25
N ILE A 41 5.43 -4.27 18.09
CA ILE A 41 4.98 -3.01 17.48
C ILE A 41 5.45 -1.81 18.34
N GLU A 42 5.36 -1.89 19.68
CA GLU A 42 5.87 -0.83 20.54
C GLU A 42 7.39 -0.62 20.36
N ARG A 43 8.15 -1.71 20.21
CA ARG A 43 9.59 -1.64 19.93
C ARG A 43 9.87 -0.99 18.57
N VAL A 44 9.14 -1.40 17.52
CA VAL A 44 9.26 -0.83 16.15
C VAL A 44 8.90 0.66 16.17
N GLU A 45 7.81 1.07 16.82
CA GLU A 45 7.43 2.50 16.89
C GLU A 45 8.52 3.34 17.61
N ALA A 46 9.07 2.84 18.70
CA ALA A 46 10.18 3.51 19.38
C ALA A 46 11.43 3.59 18.50
N GLY A 47 11.72 2.53 17.76
CA GLY A 47 12.82 2.47 16.81
C GLY A 47 12.63 3.40 15.64
N LEU A 48 11.46 3.41 15.01
CA LEU A 48 11.13 4.32 13.93
C LEU A 48 11.39 5.79 14.32
N LEU A 49 10.90 6.22 15.49
CA LEU A 49 11.15 7.57 15.99
C LEU A 49 12.65 7.88 16.16
N ARG A 50 13.43 6.90 16.64
CA ARG A 50 14.88 7.02 16.79
C ARG A 50 15.58 7.13 15.43
N GLU A 51 15.22 6.25 14.50
CA GLU A 51 15.89 6.11 13.20
C GLU A 51 15.61 7.28 12.25
N VAL A 52 14.45 7.92 12.34
CA VAL A 52 14.12 9.11 11.54
C VAL A 52 14.50 10.42 12.23
N SER A 53 15.16 10.37 13.40
CA SER A 53 15.69 11.57 14.07
C SER A 53 17.10 11.88 13.58
N PHE A 54 17.34 13.15 13.23
CA PHE A 54 18.60 13.65 12.70
C PHE A 54 19.14 14.81 13.54
N ALA A 55 20.46 14.98 13.54
CA ALA A 55 21.10 16.13 14.19
C ALA A 55 20.84 17.45 13.43
N ASP A 56 20.64 17.37 12.13
CA ASP A 56 20.23 18.52 11.31
C ASP A 56 18.74 18.81 11.54
N SER A 57 18.41 20.06 11.86
CA SER A 57 17.05 20.46 12.24
C SER A 57 16.04 20.39 11.11
N ILE A 58 16.44 20.60 9.85
CA ILE A 58 15.56 20.50 8.69
C ILE A 58 15.26 19.04 8.42
N ALA A 59 16.30 18.20 8.40
CA ALA A 59 16.16 16.76 8.24
C ALA A 59 15.28 16.16 9.35
N ASP A 60 15.51 16.50 10.63
CA ASP A 60 14.72 15.97 11.76
C ASP A 60 13.24 16.29 11.63
N VAL A 61 12.88 17.55 11.37
CA VAL A 61 11.47 17.95 11.25
C VAL A 61 10.80 17.31 10.02
N SER A 62 11.49 17.28 8.88
CA SER A 62 10.89 16.77 7.65
C SER A 62 10.73 15.25 7.65
N THR A 63 11.71 14.48 8.11
CA THR A 63 11.65 13.00 8.14
C THR A 63 10.63 12.46 9.16
N ARG A 64 10.41 13.15 10.28
CA ARG A 64 9.43 12.79 11.31
C ARG A 64 8.00 13.13 10.93
N TYR A 65 7.80 14.08 10.05
CA TYR A 65 6.50 14.69 9.76
C TYR A 65 5.40 13.69 9.43
N LEU A 66 5.59 12.86 8.39
CA LEU A 66 4.59 11.84 8.02
C LEU A 66 4.57 10.64 8.98
N LEU A 67 5.67 10.35 9.68
CA LEU A 67 5.67 9.32 10.71
C LEU A 67 4.76 9.70 11.88
N GLU A 68 4.87 10.94 12.36
CA GLU A 68 4.08 11.50 13.46
C GLU A 68 2.60 11.72 13.08
N ALA A 69 2.31 11.94 11.79
CA ALA A 69 0.94 11.99 11.27
C ALA A 69 0.21 10.63 11.42
N GLY A 70 0.95 9.55 11.69
CA GLY A 70 0.38 8.23 11.97
C GLY A 70 0.64 7.21 10.87
N GLY A 71 -0.14 6.12 10.90
CA GLY A 71 -0.06 5.01 9.94
C GLY A 71 -0.57 3.72 10.59
N LYS A 72 -1.07 2.79 9.76
CA LYS A 72 -1.63 1.51 10.25
C LYS A 72 -0.56 0.47 10.62
N ARG A 73 0.70 0.68 10.28
CA ARG A 73 1.84 -0.23 10.53
C ARG A 73 1.59 -1.67 10.06
N VAL A 74 0.91 -1.81 8.95
CA VAL A 74 0.57 -3.13 8.38
C VAL A 74 1.84 -3.94 8.05
N ARG A 75 2.85 -3.29 7.47
CA ARG A 75 4.11 -3.95 7.09
C ARG A 75 4.90 -4.43 8.31
N PRO A 76 5.19 -3.60 9.31
CA PRO A 76 5.79 -4.06 10.57
C PRO A 76 5.03 -5.22 11.21
N MET A 77 3.71 -5.12 11.27
CA MET A 77 2.90 -6.18 11.86
C MET A 77 3.02 -7.50 11.10
N LEU A 78 3.03 -7.48 9.76
CA LEU A 78 3.26 -8.70 8.96
C LEU A 78 4.65 -9.30 9.22
N THR A 79 5.69 -8.46 9.32
CA THR A 79 7.04 -8.90 9.68
C THR A 79 7.05 -9.60 11.04
N LEU A 80 6.43 -8.99 12.06
CA LEU A 80 6.36 -9.55 13.41
C LEU A 80 5.51 -10.83 13.49
N LEU A 81 4.43 -10.90 12.70
CA LEU A 81 3.55 -12.07 12.62
C LEU A 81 4.27 -13.25 11.97
N THR A 82 4.91 -13.06 10.82
CA THR A 82 5.60 -14.14 10.11
C THR A 82 6.87 -14.59 10.85
N ALA A 83 7.48 -13.72 11.64
CA ALA A 83 8.59 -14.07 12.54
C ALA A 83 8.21 -15.13 13.58
N GLN A 84 6.93 -15.28 13.91
CA GLN A 84 6.46 -16.33 14.81
C GLN A 84 6.57 -17.75 14.22
N LEU A 85 6.90 -17.88 12.94
CA LEU A 85 7.28 -19.16 12.31
C LEU A 85 8.67 -19.63 12.71
N GLY A 86 9.53 -18.75 13.23
CA GLY A 86 10.88 -19.01 13.73
C GLY A 86 11.03 -18.66 15.20
N ALA A 87 12.10 -17.94 15.53
CA ALA A 87 12.42 -17.54 16.91
C ALA A 87 11.54 -16.37 17.45
N GLY A 88 10.57 -15.89 16.69
CA GLY A 88 9.71 -14.78 17.07
C GLY A 88 10.38 -13.41 16.89
N VAL A 89 10.04 -12.45 17.75
CA VAL A 89 10.46 -11.04 17.64
C VAL A 89 11.89 -10.85 18.16
N THR A 90 12.87 -11.13 17.30
CA THR A 90 14.28 -10.85 17.56
C THR A 90 14.61 -9.38 17.29
N ASP A 91 15.82 -8.91 17.67
CA ASP A 91 16.29 -7.57 17.34
C ASP A 91 16.44 -7.38 15.83
N ASP A 92 16.91 -8.39 15.09
CA ASP A 92 17.03 -8.38 13.65
C ASP A 92 15.66 -8.25 12.95
N VAL A 93 14.63 -8.93 13.49
CA VAL A 93 13.24 -8.80 12.99
C VAL A 93 12.70 -7.39 13.20
N VAL A 94 12.97 -6.78 14.35
CA VAL A 94 12.56 -5.39 14.63
C VAL A 94 13.27 -4.43 13.70
N THR A 95 14.59 -4.57 13.51
CA THR A 95 15.38 -3.74 12.59
C THR A 95 14.87 -3.86 11.15
N ALA A 96 14.55 -5.08 10.69
CA ALA A 96 13.98 -5.28 9.36
C ALA A 96 12.60 -4.63 9.21
N ALA A 97 11.74 -4.75 10.22
CA ALA A 97 10.43 -4.10 10.24
C ALA A 97 10.53 -2.56 10.19
N GLU A 98 11.48 -1.99 10.93
CA GLU A 98 11.81 -0.55 10.89
C GLU A 98 12.26 -0.13 9.48
N ALA A 99 13.21 -0.87 8.87
CA ALA A 99 13.74 -0.56 7.55
C ALA A 99 12.65 -0.57 6.46
N ILE A 100 11.77 -1.56 6.50
CA ILE A 100 10.67 -1.68 5.53
C ILE A 100 9.64 -0.55 5.72
N GLU A 101 9.28 -0.21 6.94
CA GLU A 101 8.33 0.90 7.19
C GLU A 101 8.96 2.25 6.83
N ILE A 102 10.27 2.45 7.04
CA ILE A 102 10.99 3.65 6.61
C ILE A 102 11.05 3.71 5.07
N THR A 103 11.27 2.58 4.39
CA THR A 103 11.20 2.50 2.91
C THR A 103 9.82 2.92 2.42
N HIS A 104 8.75 2.40 3.05
CA HIS A 104 7.39 2.82 2.73
C HIS A 104 7.16 4.32 3.00
N LEU A 105 7.67 4.82 4.12
CA LEU A 105 7.55 6.23 4.46
C LEU A 105 8.24 7.10 3.41
N GLY A 106 9.45 6.74 2.97
CA GLY A 106 10.18 7.42 1.90
C GLY A 106 9.42 7.44 0.57
N SER A 107 8.80 6.31 0.19
CA SER A 107 7.99 6.25 -1.03
C SER A 107 6.79 7.21 -0.98
N LEU A 108 6.14 7.38 0.19
CA LEU A 108 5.02 8.32 0.33
C LEU A 108 5.43 9.78 0.09
N TYR A 109 6.65 10.19 0.47
CA TYR A 109 7.14 11.54 0.16
C TYR A 109 7.31 11.76 -1.34
N HIS A 110 7.81 10.74 -2.06
CA HIS A 110 7.98 10.81 -3.51
C HIS A 110 6.64 10.71 -4.24
N ASP A 111 5.76 9.81 -3.83
CA ASP A 111 4.41 9.65 -4.39
C ASP A 111 3.65 10.99 -4.29
N ASP A 112 3.68 11.67 -3.14
CA ASP A 112 3.00 12.95 -2.96
C ASP A 112 3.46 14.01 -3.98
N VAL A 113 4.76 14.03 -4.31
CA VAL A 113 5.30 14.95 -5.33
C VAL A 113 4.87 14.55 -6.73
N MET A 114 4.91 13.25 -7.07
CA MET A 114 4.55 12.75 -8.40
C MET A 114 3.06 12.90 -8.68
N ASP A 115 2.22 12.67 -7.65
CA ASP A 115 0.76 12.75 -7.75
C ASP A 115 0.23 14.17 -7.49
N ASP A 116 1.10 15.13 -7.15
CA ASP A 116 0.74 16.49 -6.74
C ASP A 116 -0.30 16.50 -5.61
N SER A 117 -0.15 15.58 -4.67
CA SER A 117 -1.10 15.38 -3.57
C SER A 117 -1.04 16.52 -2.57
N GLU A 118 -2.18 17.15 -2.27
CA GLU A 118 -2.23 18.25 -1.29
C GLU A 118 -2.14 17.78 0.16
N ARG A 119 -2.58 16.54 0.44
CA ARG A 119 -2.68 16.00 1.80
C ARG A 119 -2.27 14.53 1.87
N ARG A 120 -1.61 14.16 2.98
CA ARG A 120 -1.27 12.77 3.32
C ARG A 120 -1.57 12.50 4.80
N ARG A 121 -2.20 11.39 5.12
CA ARG A 121 -2.55 11.00 6.51
C ARG A 121 -3.29 12.09 7.29
N GLY A 122 -4.14 12.87 6.61
CA GLY A 122 -4.93 13.93 7.23
C GLY A 122 -4.21 15.26 7.48
N VAL A 123 -2.90 15.34 7.19
CA VAL A 123 -2.11 16.58 7.23
C VAL A 123 -1.77 17.06 5.80
N PRO A 124 -1.38 18.33 5.59
CA PRO A 124 -0.83 18.77 4.30
C PRO A 124 0.35 17.87 3.90
N SER A 125 0.54 17.59 2.61
CA SER A 125 1.70 16.84 2.14
C SER A 125 3.00 17.61 2.37
N ALA A 126 4.13 16.91 2.43
CA ALA A 126 5.44 17.55 2.66
C ALA A 126 5.78 18.57 1.57
N GLN A 127 5.44 18.29 0.31
CA GLN A 127 5.61 19.23 -0.81
C GLN A 127 4.77 20.50 -0.63
N THR A 128 3.59 20.40 -0.09
CA THR A 128 2.74 21.57 0.20
C THR A 128 3.34 22.43 1.30
N VAL A 129 4.01 21.81 2.30
CA VAL A 129 4.62 22.52 3.43
C VAL A 129 5.97 23.12 3.08
N TRP A 130 6.85 22.37 2.39
CA TRP A 130 8.27 22.74 2.18
C TRP A 130 8.70 22.79 0.71
N GLY A 131 7.81 22.45 -0.23
CA GLY A 131 8.11 22.37 -1.66
C GLY A 131 8.72 21.03 -2.08
N ASN A 132 8.69 20.78 -3.40
CA ASN A 132 9.07 19.49 -4.00
C ASN A 132 10.51 19.07 -3.66
N SER A 133 11.48 20.02 -3.73
CA SER A 133 12.89 19.68 -3.47
C SER A 133 13.12 19.14 -2.06
N VAL A 134 12.46 19.72 -1.04
CA VAL A 134 12.58 19.23 0.34
C VAL A 134 11.90 17.88 0.48
N ALA A 135 10.70 17.69 -0.10
CA ALA A 135 9.99 16.43 -0.06
C ALA A 135 10.81 15.29 -0.70
N ILE A 136 11.38 15.51 -1.90
CA ILE A 136 12.23 14.51 -2.59
C ILE A 136 13.45 14.18 -1.74
N LEU A 137 14.21 15.17 -1.27
CA LEU A 137 15.41 14.93 -0.46
C LEU A 137 15.10 14.27 0.88
N THR A 138 13.92 14.53 1.46
CA THR A 138 13.46 13.83 2.67
C THR A 138 13.22 12.36 2.39
N GLY A 139 12.58 12.01 1.25
CA GLY A 139 12.42 10.63 0.81
C GLY A 139 13.78 9.93 0.61
N ASP A 140 14.74 10.60 -0.03
CA ASP A 140 16.11 10.07 -0.23
C ASP A 140 16.84 9.82 1.09
N LEU A 141 16.70 10.70 2.09
CA LEU A 141 17.25 10.49 3.43
C LEU A 141 16.65 9.27 4.11
N LEU A 142 15.34 9.07 3.97
CA LEU A 142 14.66 7.89 4.51
C LEU A 142 15.12 6.60 3.82
N PHE A 143 15.28 6.59 2.49
CA PHE A 143 15.84 5.43 1.77
C PHE A 143 17.29 5.15 2.19
N ALA A 144 18.10 6.18 2.38
CA ALA A 144 19.46 6.01 2.90
C ALA A 144 19.45 5.39 4.30
N ARG A 145 18.54 5.82 5.20
CA ARG A 145 18.38 5.25 6.53
C ARG A 145 17.93 3.80 6.49
N ALA A 146 16.93 3.46 5.68
CA ALA A 146 16.50 2.09 5.49
C ALA A 146 17.64 1.20 4.98
N SER A 147 18.46 1.69 4.04
CA SER A 147 19.63 0.97 3.53
C SER A 147 20.69 0.73 4.61
N GLN A 148 20.93 1.69 5.52
CA GLN A 148 21.83 1.51 6.65
C GLN A 148 21.35 0.42 7.62
N LEU A 149 20.04 0.39 7.91
CA LEU A 149 19.44 -0.64 8.77
C LEU A 149 19.57 -2.03 8.11
N MET A 150 19.23 -2.17 6.83
CA MET A 150 19.38 -3.44 6.13
C MET A 150 20.84 -3.87 6.01
N ALA A 151 21.78 -2.94 5.84
CA ALA A 151 23.20 -3.24 5.82
C ALA A 151 23.69 -3.84 7.16
N SER A 152 23.14 -3.42 8.28
CA SER A 152 23.46 -4.00 9.61
C SER A 152 23.01 -5.46 9.76
N LEU A 153 22.00 -5.89 8.97
CA LEU A 153 21.49 -7.26 8.93
C LEU A 153 22.25 -8.18 7.95
N GLY A 154 23.18 -7.62 7.19
CA GLY A 154 24.09 -8.37 6.31
C GLY A 154 23.68 -8.41 4.84
N GLU A 155 24.47 -9.12 4.03
CA GLU A 155 24.38 -9.12 2.56
C GLU A 155 22.98 -9.53 2.05
N ARG A 156 22.38 -10.54 2.67
CA ARG A 156 21.05 -11.01 2.26
C ARG A 156 19.98 -9.91 2.39
N ALA A 157 20.02 -9.15 3.48
CA ALA A 157 19.11 -8.05 3.71
C ALA A 157 19.29 -6.94 2.67
N ILE A 158 20.54 -6.62 2.32
CA ILE A 158 20.85 -5.62 1.28
C ILE A 158 20.25 -6.05 -0.07
N ARG A 159 20.42 -7.33 -0.46
CA ARG A 159 19.85 -7.85 -1.70
C ARG A 159 18.34 -7.79 -1.72
N MET A 160 17.69 -8.27 -0.65
CA MET A 160 16.22 -8.22 -0.51
C MET A 160 15.68 -6.79 -0.64
N GLN A 161 16.36 -5.83 -0.02
CA GLN A 161 15.97 -4.42 -0.13
C GLN A 161 16.17 -3.88 -1.54
N ALA A 162 17.30 -4.16 -2.18
CA ALA A 162 17.61 -3.69 -3.53
C ALA A 162 16.59 -4.23 -4.54
N ASP A 163 16.31 -5.53 -4.50
CA ASP A 163 15.33 -6.18 -5.38
C ASP A 163 13.91 -5.62 -5.15
N THR A 164 13.53 -5.40 -3.88
CA THR A 164 12.22 -4.84 -3.54
C THR A 164 12.09 -3.38 -3.99
N PHE A 165 13.16 -2.59 -3.80
CA PHE A 165 13.17 -1.18 -4.18
C PHE A 165 13.15 -1.01 -5.70
N GLU A 166 13.90 -1.84 -6.44
CA GLU A 166 13.85 -1.88 -7.91
C GLU A 166 12.42 -2.14 -8.40
N ARG A 167 11.74 -3.16 -7.86
CA ARG A 167 10.36 -3.48 -8.22
C ARG A 167 9.40 -2.31 -7.90
N LEU A 168 9.54 -1.70 -6.72
CA LEU A 168 8.72 -0.56 -6.32
C LEU A 168 8.88 0.61 -7.29
N VAL A 169 10.12 0.95 -7.66
CA VAL A 169 10.41 2.05 -8.60
C VAL A 169 9.92 1.72 -10.01
N LEU A 170 10.12 0.48 -10.49
CA LEU A 170 9.58 0.04 -11.79
C LEU A 170 8.05 0.08 -11.80
N GLY A 171 7.38 -0.34 -10.72
CA GLY A 171 5.93 -0.24 -10.59
C GLY A 171 5.45 1.21 -10.69
N GLN A 172 6.12 2.14 -10.00
CA GLN A 172 5.81 3.57 -10.08
C GLN A 172 6.07 4.14 -11.48
N LEU A 173 7.16 3.72 -12.13
CA LEU A 173 7.48 4.13 -13.50
C LEU A 173 6.42 3.65 -14.49
N HIS A 174 6.03 2.38 -14.42
CA HIS A 174 5.00 1.80 -15.28
C HIS A 174 3.62 2.42 -15.04
N GLU A 175 3.28 2.77 -13.80
CA GLU A 175 2.06 3.53 -13.48
C GLU A 175 2.08 4.91 -14.15
N THR A 176 3.21 5.60 -14.07
CA THR A 176 3.37 6.95 -14.62
C THR A 176 3.32 6.98 -16.15
N VAL A 177 3.95 5.99 -16.79
CA VAL A 177 4.04 5.89 -18.27
C VAL A 177 2.76 5.29 -18.86
N GLY A 178 2.12 4.37 -18.15
CA GLY A 178 0.96 3.60 -18.63
C GLY A 178 1.33 2.47 -19.58
N PRO A 179 0.33 1.70 -20.05
CA PRO A 179 0.54 0.58 -20.97
C PRO A 179 1.00 1.06 -22.35
N THR A 180 1.93 0.33 -22.96
CA THR A 180 2.41 0.59 -24.32
C THR A 180 1.52 -0.06 -25.38
N ASN A 181 1.72 0.30 -26.66
CA ASN A 181 0.94 -0.26 -27.77
C ASN A 181 1.10 -1.79 -27.85
N GLY A 182 -0.01 -2.50 -27.66
CA GLY A 182 -0.07 -3.98 -27.72
C GLY A 182 -0.16 -4.65 -26.36
N ASP A 183 0.02 -3.93 -25.27
CA ASP A 183 -0.16 -4.46 -23.91
C ASP A 183 -1.66 -4.64 -23.60
N ASP A 184 -1.97 -5.65 -22.80
CA ASP A 184 -3.27 -5.74 -22.13
C ASP A 184 -3.32 -4.75 -20.97
N PRO A 185 -4.20 -3.72 -21.01
CA PRO A 185 -4.23 -2.70 -19.96
C PRO A 185 -4.55 -3.25 -18.57
N ILE A 186 -5.34 -4.33 -18.47
CA ILE A 186 -5.70 -4.96 -17.21
C ILE A 186 -4.51 -5.73 -16.65
N ALA A 187 -3.83 -6.51 -17.49
CA ALA A 187 -2.63 -7.22 -17.07
C ALA A 187 -1.52 -6.25 -16.64
N HIS A 188 -1.34 -5.15 -17.38
CA HIS A 188 -0.42 -4.08 -17.02
C HIS A 188 -0.76 -3.48 -15.66
N TYR A 189 -2.03 -3.12 -15.43
CA TYR A 189 -2.48 -2.55 -14.15
C TYR A 189 -2.21 -3.49 -12.96
N ILE A 190 -2.56 -4.76 -13.09
CA ILE A 190 -2.30 -5.77 -12.05
C ILE A 190 -0.79 -5.90 -11.77
N GLN A 191 0.06 -5.85 -12.80
CA GLN A 191 1.51 -5.89 -12.61
C GLN A 191 2.02 -4.64 -11.87
N VAL A 192 1.50 -3.47 -12.18
CA VAL A 192 1.81 -2.23 -11.45
C VAL A 192 1.46 -2.38 -9.97
N LEU A 193 0.28 -2.90 -9.64
CA LEU A 193 -0.12 -3.14 -8.25
C LEU A 193 0.79 -4.14 -7.54
N ALA A 194 1.18 -5.22 -8.24
CA ALA A 194 2.09 -6.23 -7.71
C ALA A 194 3.47 -5.64 -7.41
N ASP A 195 4.00 -4.79 -8.28
CA ASP A 195 5.33 -4.22 -8.12
C ASP A 195 5.35 -3.02 -7.17
N LYS A 196 4.39 -2.09 -7.26
CA LYS A 196 4.33 -0.91 -6.40
C LYS A 196 3.92 -1.25 -4.96
N THR A 197 2.90 -2.09 -4.78
CA THR A 197 2.32 -2.37 -3.45
C THR A 197 2.64 -3.78 -2.97
N GLY A 198 2.46 -4.79 -3.82
CA GLY A 198 2.66 -6.20 -3.50
C GLY A 198 4.09 -6.51 -3.09
N SER A 199 5.08 -5.96 -3.79
CA SER A 199 6.50 -6.20 -3.53
C SER A 199 6.93 -5.86 -2.10
N LEU A 200 6.51 -4.70 -1.59
CA LEU A 200 6.90 -4.25 -0.25
C LEU A 200 6.11 -4.97 0.86
N ILE A 201 4.89 -5.43 0.59
CA ILE A 201 4.14 -6.29 1.51
C ILE A 201 4.76 -7.68 1.56
N ALA A 202 5.16 -8.23 0.42
CA ALA A 202 5.90 -9.50 0.33
C ALA A 202 7.24 -9.43 1.06
N ALA A 203 8.02 -8.37 0.86
CA ALA A 203 9.28 -8.14 1.54
C ALA A 203 9.12 -8.04 3.07
N ALA A 204 8.04 -7.42 3.55
CA ALA A 204 7.71 -7.35 4.96
C ALA A 204 7.45 -8.75 5.54
N ALA A 205 6.62 -9.53 4.88
CA ALA A 205 6.31 -10.89 5.30
C ALA A 205 7.54 -11.82 5.22
N GLN A 206 8.34 -11.72 4.14
CA GLN A 206 9.59 -12.45 3.95
C GLN A 206 10.62 -12.15 5.04
N SER A 207 10.76 -10.88 5.42
CA SER A 207 11.72 -10.44 6.43
C SER A 207 11.47 -11.11 7.79
N GLY A 208 10.20 -11.29 8.16
CA GLY A 208 9.87 -12.01 9.40
C GLY A 208 10.37 -13.47 9.37
N VAL A 209 10.18 -14.17 8.26
CA VAL A 209 10.67 -15.55 8.08
C VAL A 209 12.21 -15.60 8.14
N VAL A 210 12.86 -14.73 7.35
CA VAL A 210 14.32 -14.72 7.19
C VAL A 210 15.03 -14.37 8.49
N PHE A 211 14.66 -13.27 9.14
CA PHE A 211 15.39 -12.72 10.31
C PHE A 211 14.97 -13.34 11.64
N SER A 212 13.91 -14.16 11.65
CA SER A 212 13.59 -15.01 12.80
C SER A 212 14.27 -16.37 12.76
N GLY A 213 14.98 -16.70 11.66
CA GLY A 213 15.59 -18.01 11.48
C GLY A 213 14.56 -19.13 11.31
N ALA A 214 13.40 -18.84 10.75
CA ALA A 214 12.39 -19.84 10.41
C ALA A 214 12.89 -20.79 9.31
N ASP A 215 12.20 -21.92 9.12
CA ASP A 215 12.54 -22.87 8.06
C ASP A 215 12.50 -22.14 6.68
N PRO A 216 13.59 -22.18 5.88
CA PRO A 216 13.62 -21.56 4.55
C PRO A 216 12.52 -22.05 3.61
N ALA A 217 11.95 -23.23 3.85
CA ALA A 217 10.81 -23.76 3.07
C ALA A 217 9.54 -22.86 3.19
N PHE A 218 9.43 -22.04 4.23
CA PHE A 218 8.30 -21.14 4.42
C PHE A 218 8.43 -19.84 3.64
N GLU A 219 9.62 -19.51 3.17
CA GLU A 219 9.88 -18.21 2.53
C GLU A 219 9.08 -18.01 1.25
N LYS A 220 9.14 -18.95 0.30
CA LYS A 220 8.39 -18.85 -0.96
C LYS A 220 6.87 -18.75 -0.77
N PRO A 221 6.22 -19.60 0.05
CA PRO A 221 4.80 -19.44 0.38
C PRO A 221 4.44 -18.07 0.97
N ILE A 222 5.27 -17.54 1.84
CA ILE A 222 5.03 -16.25 2.49
C ILE A 222 5.22 -15.09 1.51
N VAL A 223 6.21 -15.13 0.63
CA VAL A 223 6.38 -14.14 -0.44
C VAL A 223 5.17 -14.13 -1.36
N GLU A 224 4.74 -15.31 -1.82
CA GLU A 224 3.57 -15.45 -2.69
C GLU A 224 2.29 -14.93 -2.01
N PHE A 225 2.08 -15.25 -0.74
CA PHE A 225 1.00 -14.67 0.08
C PHE A 225 1.07 -13.15 0.09
N GLY A 226 2.26 -12.58 0.39
CA GLY A 226 2.45 -11.14 0.51
C GLY A 226 2.17 -10.38 -0.79
N GLU A 227 2.64 -10.91 -1.92
CA GLU A 227 2.37 -10.31 -3.23
C GLU A 227 0.87 -10.31 -3.56
N LYS A 228 0.23 -11.47 -3.43
CA LYS A 228 -1.19 -11.62 -3.77
C LYS A 228 -2.10 -10.79 -2.88
N ILE A 229 -1.82 -10.75 -1.58
CA ILE A 229 -2.62 -9.96 -0.66
C ILE A 229 -2.39 -8.45 -0.85
N GLY A 230 -1.20 -8.04 -1.30
CA GLY A 230 -0.92 -6.66 -1.68
C GLY A 230 -1.74 -6.20 -2.87
N VAL A 231 -1.87 -7.05 -3.90
CA VAL A 231 -2.75 -6.79 -5.05
C VAL A 231 -4.22 -6.73 -4.60
N ALA A 232 -4.69 -7.72 -3.83
CA ALA A 232 -6.06 -7.74 -3.32
C ALA A 232 -6.40 -6.47 -2.51
N PHE A 233 -5.46 -6.03 -1.66
CA PHE A 233 -5.62 -4.81 -0.86
C PHE A 233 -5.85 -3.59 -1.74
N GLN A 234 -5.07 -3.43 -2.80
CA GLN A 234 -5.18 -2.27 -3.69
C GLN A 234 -6.49 -2.32 -4.50
N LEU A 235 -6.88 -3.50 -5.01
CA LEU A 235 -8.15 -3.66 -5.72
C LEU A 235 -9.37 -3.34 -4.83
N ILE A 236 -9.28 -3.65 -3.52
CA ILE A 236 -10.30 -3.26 -2.55
C ILE A 236 -10.31 -1.74 -2.34
N ASP A 237 -9.13 -1.11 -2.25
CA ASP A 237 -9.04 0.35 -2.12
C ASP A 237 -9.65 1.06 -3.34
N ASP A 238 -9.46 0.54 -4.58
CA ASP A 238 -10.11 1.05 -5.81
C ASP A 238 -11.65 1.03 -5.72
N VAL A 239 -12.21 -0.04 -5.14
CA VAL A 239 -13.67 -0.16 -4.98
C VAL A 239 -14.17 0.73 -3.84
N ILE A 240 -13.42 0.82 -2.73
CA ILE A 240 -13.75 1.70 -1.60
C ILE A 240 -13.72 3.18 -2.00
N ASP A 241 -12.82 3.57 -2.89
CA ASP A 241 -12.76 4.96 -3.39
C ASP A 241 -14.08 5.39 -4.04
N LEU A 242 -14.82 4.49 -4.69
CA LEU A 242 -16.13 4.77 -5.28
C LEU A 242 -17.27 4.79 -4.25
N SER A 243 -17.03 4.35 -3.00
CA SER A 243 -18.05 4.20 -1.97
C SER A 243 -18.27 5.50 -1.19
N PRO A 244 -19.49 5.74 -0.67
CA PRO A 244 -19.74 6.85 0.25
C PRO A 244 -18.84 6.69 1.47
N GLN A 245 -18.03 7.69 1.74
CA GLN A 245 -17.18 7.71 2.92
C GLN A 245 -17.94 8.40 4.08
N PRO A 246 -17.72 8.00 5.35
CA PRO A 246 -18.27 8.73 6.48
C PRO A 246 -17.86 10.21 6.42
N GLU A 247 -18.79 11.11 6.77
CA GLU A 247 -18.55 12.57 6.77
C GLU A 247 -17.30 12.97 7.58
N GLU A 248 -16.96 12.17 8.59
CA GLU A 248 -15.79 12.36 9.46
C GLU A 248 -14.44 12.21 8.73
N THR A 249 -14.39 11.51 7.59
CA THR A 249 -13.14 11.32 6.82
C THR A 249 -12.84 12.49 5.90
N GLY A 250 -13.82 13.29 5.53
CA GLY A 250 -13.72 14.40 4.60
C GLY A 250 -13.34 13.98 3.16
N LYS A 251 -13.33 12.68 2.86
CA LYS A 251 -13.07 12.17 1.51
C LYS A 251 -14.32 12.22 0.64
N VAL A 252 -14.14 12.66 -0.59
CA VAL A 252 -15.21 12.70 -1.61
C VAL A 252 -15.14 11.39 -2.41
N PRO A 253 -16.26 10.66 -2.62
CA PRO A 253 -16.27 9.44 -3.42
C PRO A 253 -15.73 9.66 -4.84
N GLY A 254 -14.98 8.69 -5.37
CA GLY A 254 -14.38 8.74 -6.69
C GLY A 254 -13.21 9.72 -6.79
N THR A 255 -12.38 9.80 -5.76
CA THR A 255 -11.18 10.67 -5.74
C THR A 255 -10.24 10.32 -6.88
N ASP A 256 -9.97 9.04 -7.13
CA ASP A 256 -9.09 8.57 -8.20
C ASP A 256 -9.68 8.92 -9.56
N LEU A 257 -10.97 8.65 -9.76
CA LEU A 257 -11.65 8.98 -10.99
C LEU A 257 -11.62 10.50 -11.27
N ARG A 258 -11.78 11.33 -10.23
CA ARG A 258 -11.72 12.81 -10.32
C ARG A 258 -10.32 13.32 -10.60
N ALA A 259 -9.31 12.61 -10.12
CA ALA A 259 -7.91 12.90 -10.41
C ALA A 259 -7.46 12.42 -11.80
N GLY A 260 -8.33 11.67 -12.51
CA GLY A 260 -8.00 11.10 -13.81
C GLY A 260 -7.18 9.81 -13.72
N VAL A 261 -7.08 9.21 -12.51
CA VAL A 261 -6.39 7.94 -12.31
C VAL A 261 -7.24 6.80 -12.86
N VAL A 262 -6.64 5.96 -13.66
CA VAL A 262 -7.29 4.80 -14.28
C VAL A 262 -7.14 3.60 -13.36
N THR A 263 -8.22 3.22 -12.68
CA THR A 263 -8.27 2.06 -11.78
C THR A 263 -9.01 0.88 -12.44
N LEU A 264 -8.95 -0.32 -11.83
CA LEU A 264 -9.51 -1.53 -12.43
C LEU A 264 -11.02 -1.42 -12.76
N PRO A 265 -11.89 -0.77 -11.96
CA PRO A 265 -13.28 -0.54 -12.36
C PRO A 265 -13.42 0.17 -13.71
N LEU A 266 -12.56 1.16 -13.97
CA LEU A 266 -12.60 1.90 -15.24
C LEU A 266 -12.07 1.06 -16.41
N LEU A 267 -11.03 0.28 -16.21
CA LEU A 267 -10.51 -0.65 -17.24
C LEU A 267 -11.53 -1.73 -17.61
N ARG A 268 -12.22 -2.30 -16.60
CA ARG A 268 -13.30 -3.26 -16.83
C ARG A 268 -14.51 -2.63 -17.52
N LEU A 269 -14.81 -1.37 -17.21
CA LEU A 269 -15.86 -0.64 -17.92
C LEU A 269 -15.49 -0.43 -19.40
N ASP A 270 -14.24 -0.10 -19.71
CA ASP A 270 -13.77 0.04 -21.10
C ASP A 270 -13.86 -1.29 -21.87
N GLU A 271 -13.54 -2.40 -21.24
CA GLU A 271 -13.70 -3.75 -21.81
C GLU A 271 -15.18 -4.04 -22.13
N LEU A 272 -16.08 -3.83 -21.16
CA LEU A 272 -17.53 -4.05 -21.32
C LEU A 272 -18.15 -3.11 -22.37
N ALA A 273 -17.67 -1.88 -22.48
CA ALA A 273 -18.15 -0.88 -23.42
C ALA A 273 -18.00 -1.29 -24.90
N ARG A 274 -17.15 -2.29 -25.18
CA ARG A 274 -16.97 -2.83 -26.55
C ARG A 274 -18.16 -3.64 -27.04
N THR A 275 -18.98 -4.18 -26.11
CA THR A 275 -20.10 -5.09 -26.42
C THR A 275 -21.42 -4.65 -25.80
N ASP A 276 -21.41 -3.77 -24.80
CA ASP A 276 -22.60 -3.29 -24.10
C ASP A 276 -22.80 -1.78 -24.27
N ALA A 277 -23.97 -1.39 -24.79
CA ALA A 277 -24.30 0.00 -25.10
C ALA A 277 -24.44 0.88 -23.84
N ALA A 278 -24.90 0.31 -22.70
CA ALA A 278 -25.03 1.05 -21.45
C ALA A 278 -23.65 1.37 -20.87
N SER A 279 -22.74 0.39 -20.87
CA SER A 279 -21.34 0.56 -20.49
C SER A 279 -20.63 1.59 -21.38
N ALA A 280 -20.87 1.55 -22.69
CA ALA A 280 -20.29 2.52 -23.62
C ALA A 280 -20.79 3.96 -23.35
N GLU A 281 -22.08 4.13 -23.01
CA GLU A 281 -22.65 5.42 -22.65
C GLU A 281 -22.08 5.96 -21.32
N LEU A 282 -21.96 5.11 -20.31
CA LEU A 282 -21.35 5.48 -19.03
C LEU A 282 -19.90 5.91 -19.23
N LEU A 283 -19.10 5.11 -19.96
CA LEU A 283 -17.70 5.43 -20.28
C LEU A 283 -17.58 6.76 -21.04
N ARG A 284 -18.47 7.01 -21.99
CA ARG A 284 -18.50 8.27 -22.76
C ARG A 284 -18.79 9.48 -21.84
N ARG A 285 -19.70 9.32 -20.86
CA ARG A 285 -19.99 10.37 -19.86
C ARG A 285 -18.80 10.59 -18.93
N ILE A 286 -18.14 9.52 -18.48
CA ILE A 286 -16.91 9.63 -17.69
C ILE A 286 -15.85 10.42 -18.45
N LYS A 287 -15.55 10.03 -19.70
CA LYS A 287 -14.54 10.71 -20.53
C LYS A 287 -14.89 12.17 -20.82
N ARG A 288 -16.16 12.52 -20.95
CA ARG A 288 -16.62 13.89 -21.23
C ARG A 288 -16.68 14.78 -19.98
N ASP A 289 -17.20 14.26 -18.86
CA ASP A 289 -17.65 15.06 -17.72
C ASP A 289 -16.71 14.96 -16.52
N VAL A 290 -15.89 13.91 -16.43
CA VAL A 290 -15.02 13.64 -15.29
C VAL A 290 -13.55 13.70 -15.69
N VAL A 291 -13.19 12.92 -16.71
CA VAL A 291 -11.82 12.86 -17.20
C VAL A 291 -11.76 13.78 -18.41
N VAL A 292 -11.28 14.98 -18.23
CA VAL A 292 -10.77 15.71 -19.38
C VAL A 292 -9.41 15.07 -19.66
N VAL A 293 -9.46 14.06 -20.53
CA VAL A 293 -8.25 13.37 -20.98
C VAL A 293 -7.35 14.42 -21.59
N ALA A 294 -6.20 14.68 -20.95
CA ALA A 294 -5.05 15.00 -21.74
C ALA A 294 -4.92 13.85 -22.75
N GLU A 295 -4.90 14.14 -24.04
CA GLU A 295 -4.62 13.09 -25.04
C GLU A 295 -3.40 12.31 -24.54
N PRO A 296 -3.42 10.96 -24.63
CA PRO A 296 -2.28 10.17 -24.19
C PRO A 296 -1.06 10.80 -24.83
N ALA A 297 -0.08 11.14 -23.99
CA ALA A 297 1.21 11.58 -24.50
C ALA A 297 1.58 10.58 -25.59
N THR A 298 1.69 11.05 -26.82
CA THR A 298 2.08 10.22 -27.96
C THR A 298 3.19 9.31 -27.48
N ALA A 299 3.01 8.00 -27.64
CA ALA A 299 3.81 6.90 -27.14
C ALA A 299 5.18 7.37 -26.61
N PHE A 300 5.46 7.15 -25.31
CA PHE A 300 6.68 7.57 -24.65
C PHE A 300 7.87 7.43 -25.62
N ASP A 301 8.36 8.55 -26.13
CA ASP A 301 9.59 8.60 -26.89
C ASP A 301 10.70 8.98 -25.90
N PRO A 302 11.62 8.04 -25.58
CA PRO A 302 12.72 8.33 -24.66
C PRO A 302 13.64 9.46 -25.13
N HIS A 303 13.45 9.96 -26.35
CA HIS A 303 14.22 11.06 -26.93
C HIS A 303 13.44 12.39 -27.01
N ASP A 304 12.11 12.40 -26.65
CA ASP A 304 11.31 13.62 -26.59
C ASP A 304 11.33 14.22 -25.16
N THR A 305 12.05 15.32 -24.98
CA THR A 305 12.21 16.00 -23.69
C THR A 305 11.09 17.02 -23.38
N ASN A 306 9.98 17.07 -24.16
CA ASN A 306 9.03 18.19 -24.10
C ASN A 306 7.61 17.80 -23.69
N THR A 307 7.40 16.77 -22.88
CA THR A 307 6.08 16.38 -22.39
C THR A 307 5.68 17.17 -21.14
N GLN A 308 4.96 18.27 -21.31
CA GLN A 308 4.18 18.91 -20.26
C GLN A 308 2.73 18.43 -20.34
N ALA A 309 2.26 17.69 -19.31
CA ALA A 309 0.87 17.29 -19.17
C ALA A 309 -0.03 18.51 -18.91
N ALA A 310 -1.05 18.73 -19.75
CA ALA A 310 -2.04 19.77 -19.54
C ALA A 310 -3.10 19.34 -18.52
N ARG A 311 -3.29 20.16 -17.49
CA ARG A 311 -4.27 19.95 -16.41
C ARG A 311 -5.58 20.65 -16.75
N ILE A 312 -6.72 19.96 -16.67
CA ILE A 312 -8.06 20.56 -16.84
C ILE A 312 -8.96 20.19 -15.65
N VAL A 313 -9.73 21.19 -15.15
CA VAL A 313 -10.57 21.08 -13.94
C VAL A 313 -12.02 20.72 -14.31
N PRO A 314 -12.60 19.62 -13.76
CA PRO A 314 -13.96 19.18 -14.07
C PRO A 314 -15.08 19.97 -13.36
N SER A 315 -16.29 19.97 -13.93
CA SER A 315 -17.51 20.54 -13.33
C SER A 315 -18.13 19.60 -12.29
N ARG A 316 -18.36 20.07 -11.07
CA ARG A 316 -18.68 19.25 -9.88
C ARG A 316 -20.03 18.50 -9.87
N ARG A 317 -21.08 18.89 -10.59
CA ARG A 317 -22.43 18.36 -10.39
C ARG A 317 -22.78 17.07 -11.16
N SER A 318 -22.09 16.73 -12.23
CA SER A 318 -22.33 15.49 -12.99
C SER A 318 -21.54 14.31 -12.43
N VAL A 319 -20.44 14.58 -11.71
CA VAL A 319 -19.48 13.57 -11.26
C VAL A 319 -20.05 12.63 -10.19
N ASP A 320 -20.79 13.15 -9.22
CA ASP A 320 -21.34 12.33 -8.11
C ASP A 320 -22.33 11.26 -8.63
N ALA A 321 -23.16 11.62 -9.60
CA ALA A 321 -24.09 10.66 -10.21
C ALA A 321 -23.34 9.58 -11.03
N ILE A 322 -22.28 9.97 -11.73
CA ILE A 322 -21.43 9.06 -12.49
C ILE A 322 -20.68 8.10 -11.57
N VAL A 323 -20.11 8.59 -10.49
CA VAL A 323 -19.43 7.76 -9.46
C VAL A 323 -20.42 6.76 -8.86
N ALA A 324 -21.64 7.20 -8.50
CA ALA A 324 -22.68 6.32 -7.97
C ALA A 324 -23.09 5.23 -8.97
N GLU A 325 -23.19 5.56 -10.25
CA GLU A 325 -23.51 4.60 -11.31
C GLU A 325 -22.37 3.60 -11.54
N LEU A 326 -21.12 4.06 -11.58
CA LEU A 326 -19.93 3.19 -11.70
C LEU A 326 -19.81 2.25 -10.50
N ARG A 327 -20.09 2.74 -9.28
CA ARG A 327 -20.10 1.91 -8.06
C ARG A 327 -21.05 0.72 -8.18
N GLU A 328 -22.24 0.92 -8.70
CA GLU A 328 -23.25 -0.14 -8.85
C GLU A 328 -23.07 -0.95 -10.16
N HIS A 329 -22.12 -0.57 -10.99
CA HIS A 329 -21.90 -1.18 -12.30
C HIS A 329 -21.28 -2.57 -12.19
N GLU A 330 -21.47 -3.41 -13.23
CA GLU A 330 -20.88 -4.75 -13.34
C GLU A 330 -19.34 -4.70 -13.30
N ALA A 331 -18.72 -3.68 -13.86
CA ALA A 331 -17.28 -3.45 -13.82
C ALA A 331 -16.72 -3.40 -12.39
N THR A 332 -17.40 -2.70 -11.49
CA THR A 332 -17.01 -2.62 -10.08
C THR A 332 -17.24 -3.94 -9.35
N ARG A 333 -18.36 -4.63 -9.63
CA ARG A 333 -18.59 -5.99 -9.11
C ARG A 333 -17.54 -6.99 -9.59
N ALA A 334 -17.12 -6.89 -10.86
CA ALA A 334 -16.05 -7.73 -11.40
C ALA A 334 -14.69 -7.44 -10.73
N THR A 335 -14.39 -6.17 -10.46
CA THR A 335 -13.20 -5.77 -9.69
C THR A 335 -13.21 -6.34 -8.28
N LEU A 336 -14.34 -6.29 -7.60
CA LEU A 336 -14.50 -6.89 -6.28
C LEU A 336 -14.31 -8.40 -6.32
N ALA A 337 -14.90 -9.09 -7.29
CA ALA A 337 -14.73 -10.53 -7.48
C ALA A 337 -13.25 -10.89 -7.73
N GLU A 338 -12.54 -10.06 -8.47
CA GLU A 338 -11.10 -10.19 -8.73
C GLU A 338 -10.29 -10.04 -7.43
N ALA A 339 -10.57 -9.02 -6.61
CA ALA A 339 -9.93 -8.83 -5.31
C ALA A 339 -10.13 -10.05 -4.40
N HIS A 340 -11.35 -10.59 -4.34
CA HIS A 340 -11.64 -11.82 -3.61
C HIS A 340 -10.89 -13.04 -4.16
N ARG A 341 -10.68 -13.11 -5.47
CA ARG A 341 -9.89 -14.18 -6.09
C ARG A 341 -8.44 -14.10 -5.62
N TRP A 342 -7.81 -12.92 -5.70
CA TRP A 342 -6.45 -12.68 -5.24
C TRP A 342 -6.26 -13.01 -3.75
N ALA A 343 -7.22 -12.63 -2.90
CA ALA A 343 -7.19 -12.95 -1.47
C ALA A 343 -7.29 -14.47 -1.22
N ARG A 344 -8.14 -15.20 -1.94
CA ARG A 344 -8.21 -16.68 -1.86
C ARG A 344 -6.90 -17.31 -2.29
N GLU A 345 -6.34 -16.89 -3.43
CA GLU A 345 -5.05 -17.40 -3.90
C GLU A 345 -3.90 -17.09 -2.93
N ALA A 346 -3.96 -15.95 -2.22
CA ALA A 346 -3.02 -15.66 -1.14
C ALA A 346 -3.14 -16.68 0.00
N VAL A 347 -4.35 -17.00 0.43
CA VAL A 347 -4.59 -18.03 1.46
C VAL A 347 -4.14 -19.41 0.98
N ASP A 348 -4.40 -19.76 -0.29
CA ASP A 348 -3.97 -21.03 -0.87
C ASP A 348 -2.44 -21.18 -0.88
N ALA A 349 -1.71 -20.08 -1.09
CA ALA A 349 -0.24 -20.07 -1.02
C ALA A 349 0.29 -20.48 0.38
N LEU A 350 -0.51 -20.30 1.44
CA LEU A 350 -0.15 -20.71 2.79
C LEU A 350 -0.26 -22.24 3.04
N ALA A 351 -0.74 -23.01 2.06
CA ALA A 351 -0.93 -24.46 2.23
C ALA A 351 0.31 -25.21 2.78
N PRO A 352 1.56 -24.89 2.35
CA PRO A 352 2.76 -25.57 2.85
C PRO A 352 3.12 -25.22 4.31
N LEU A 353 2.55 -24.14 4.89
CA LEU A 353 2.85 -23.77 6.26
C LEU A 353 2.20 -24.74 7.26
N PRO A 354 2.84 -24.95 8.44
CA PRO A 354 2.25 -25.76 9.49
C PRO A 354 0.94 -25.16 10.00
N GLU A 355 0.02 -26.04 10.36
CA GLU A 355 -1.21 -25.62 11.04
C GLU A 355 -0.89 -24.98 12.38
N GLY A 356 -1.44 -23.80 12.66
CA GLY A 356 -1.16 -23.08 13.90
C GLY A 356 -1.63 -21.62 13.88
N SER A 357 -1.23 -20.89 14.93
CA SER A 357 -1.65 -19.51 15.16
C SER A 357 -1.25 -18.55 14.03
N VAL A 358 -0.06 -18.73 13.47
CA VAL A 358 0.43 -17.85 12.38
C VAL A 358 -0.39 -18.02 11.12
N LYS A 359 -0.58 -19.27 10.65
CA LYS A 359 -1.39 -19.55 9.45
C LYS A 359 -2.82 -19.04 9.61
N LYS A 360 -3.46 -19.26 10.77
CA LYS A 360 -4.78 -18.71 11.09
C LYS A 360 -4.81 -17.18 11.06
N ALA A 361 -3.80 -16.52 11.63
CA ALA A 361 -3.73 -15.07 11.64
C ALA A 361 -3.53 -14.48 10.24
N LEU A 362 -2.69 -15.08 9.39
CA LEU A 362 -2.50 -14.68 8.00
C LEU A 362 -3.78 -14.88 7.18
N THR A 363 -4.46 -16.02 7.35
CA THR A 363 -5.76 -16.27 6.71
C THR A 363 -6.79 -15.21 7.13
N ARG A 364 -6.89 -14.93 8.43
CA ARG A 364 -7.82 -13.89 8.94
C ARG A 364 -7.45 -12.49 8.45
N PHE A 365 -6.16 -12.19 8.32
CA PHE A 365 -5.70 -10.93 7.73
C PHE A 365 -6.19 -10.78 6.29
N ALA A 366 -6.08 -11.83 5.47
CA ALA A 366 -6.58 -11.83 4.09
C ALA A 366 -8.10 -11.63 4.03
N GLU A 367 -8.87 -12.33 4.89
CA GLU A 367 -10.32 -12.17 5.00
C GLU A 367 -10.70 -10.73 5.38
N THR A 368 -10.03 -10.16 6.38
CA THR A 368 -10.30 -8.78 6.86
C THR A 368 -10.07 -7.74 5.77
N ILE A 369 -9.09 -7.94 4.89
CA ILE A 369 -8.83 -7.02 3.77
C ILE A 369 -10.05 -6.94 2.85
N VAL A 370 -10.65 -8.07 2.49
CA VAL A 370 -11.79 -8.10 1.56
C VAL A 370 -13.13 -7.81 2.24
N GLU A 371 -13.23 -7.98 3.57
CA GLU A 371 -14.42 -7.64 4.37
C GLU A 371 -14.60 -6.12 4.61
N ARG A 372 -13.59 -5.30 4.35
CA ARG A 372 -13.62 -3.83 4.58
C ARG A 372 -14.73 -3.09 3.85
N GLN A 373 -15.47 -3.75 2.96
CA GLN A 373 -16.53 -3.16 2.14
C GLN A 373 -17.93 -3.27 2.75
N SER A 374 -18.10 -4.02 3.81
CA SER A 374 -19.42 -4.29 4.43
C SER A 374 -19.72 -3.39 5.62
#